data_e84d92e571afecabe2c0f84ac0b07246
#
_entry.id   e84d92e571afecabe2c0f84ac0b07246
#
_cell.length_a   1.000
_cell.length_b   1.000
_cell.length_c   1.000
_cell.angle_alpha   90.00
_cell.angle_beta   90.00
_cell.angle_gamma   90.00
#
_symmetry.space_group_name_H-M   'P 1'
#
loop_
_entity.id
_entity.type
_entity.pdbx_description
1 polymer ?
#
loop_
_entity_poly.entity_id
_entity_poly.type
_entity_poly.pdbx_seq_one_letter_code
_entity_poly.pdbx_strand_id
1 'polypeptide(L)'
;MESTPVSRRGMVAVVALFASLIVLGSASSALATEHHPKGDFAVFNQCPLSNPATNVCIFAQTESGEFIVGKKTVPIKNTITLQGGVHVIFNAEREIVGTEFIGAENGVTLSKTPQNVPGGLAGLVNCFEISNFFERIACEVIFENGLTGVTATTELAAPASSILLSGQNLIEAEGTALFLPVKVKLGNPLLGESCYIGSNSSPISLSLTTGTTSPPAPNEPITGKIGKVEFKDEAAVTVIRENSLVDNSFAAPAAEGCGGIFAFLIDPLVNAKLGAPSAAGHNTAILSGTVEQGNATYVKASE
;
A
#
# COMPACT_ATOMS: atom_id res chain seq x y z
N MET A 1 -5.00 91.99 -6.83
CA MET A 1 -4.05 92.03 -5.71
C MET A 1 -4.11 90.59 -5.13
N GLU A 2 -3.15 89.79 -5.11
CA GLU A 2 -1.75 89.81 -5.41
C GLU A 2 -1.35 88.33 -5.73
N SER A 3 -0.63 88.13 -6.77
CA SER A 3 -0.03 86.90 -7.21
C SER A 3 1.10 86.45 -6.29
N THR A 4 1.27 85.11 -6.09
CA THR A 4 2.63 84.57 -5.99
C THR A 4 2.62 83.04 -5.88
N PRO A 5 3.76 82.38 -6.07
CA PRO A 5 3.87 81.50 -7.23
C PRO A 5 4.08 80.04 -6.82
N VAL A 6 3.90 79.21 -7.83
CA VAL A 6 4.16 77.77 -7.83
C VAL A 6 5.65 77.46 -7.49
N SER A 7 5.91 76.62 -6.50
CA SER A 7 7.23 76.00 -6.30
C SER A 7 7.13 74.51 -6.64
N ARG A 8 7.73 74.12 -7.74
CA ARG A 8 8.06 72.76 -8.10
C ARG A 8 9.18 72.25 -7.17
N ARG A 9 8.92 71.25 -6.42
CA ARG A 9 10.00 70.43 -5.84
C ARG A 9 9.70 68.93 -6.06
N GLY A 10 10.60 68.37 -6.75
CA GLY A 10 10.98 67.07 -7.16
C GLY A 10 10.45 65.86 -6.38
N MET A 11 9.79 65.01 -7.12
CA MET A 11 9.42 63.67 -6.70
C MET A 11 10.69 62.83 -6.83
N VAL A 12 11.33 62.51 -5.72
CA VAL A 12 12.40 61.50 -5.63
C VAL A 12 11.74 60.15 -5.41
N ALA A 13 11.68 59.35 -6.48
CA ALA A 13 11.25 57.98 -6.39
C ALA A 13 12.34 57.15 -5.68
N VAL A 14 12.06 56.72 -4.44
CA VAL A 14 12.86 55.73 -3.73
C VAL A 14 12.39 54.37 -4.20
N VAL A 15 13.13 53.79 -5.14
CA VAL A 15 13.00 52.37 -5.52
C VAL A 15 13.65 51.52 -4.42
N ALA A 16 12.87 50.99 -3.52
CA ALA A 16 13.32 49.99 -2.56
C ALA A 16 13.44 48.63 -3.29
N LEU A 17 14.69 48.25 -3.60
CA LEU A 17 15.00 46.87 -4.02
C LEU A 17 14.81 45.94 -2.83
N PHE A 18 13.70 45.18 -2.82
CA PHE A 18 13.59 44.01 -2.00
C PHE A 18 14.41 42.87 -2.66
N ALA A 19 15.64 42.70 -2.20
CA ALA A 19 16.42 41.51 -2.46
C ALA A 19 15.81 40.38 -1.62
N SER A 20 14.88 39.62 -2.24
CA SER A 20 14.41 38.36 -1.65
C SER A 20 15.55 37.35 -1.71
N LEU A 21 16.23 37.13 -0.58
CA LEU A 21 17.07 35.95 -0.41
C LEU A 21 16.18 34.72 -0.47
N ILE A 22 16.14 34.09 -1.64
CA ILE A 22 15.64 32.71 -1.78
C ILE A 22 16.72 31.83 -1.12
N VAL A 23 16.52 31.47 0.13
CA VAL A 23 17.24 30.37 0.76
C VAL A 23 16.75 29.11 0.05
N LEU A 24 17.48 28.69 -0.97
CA LEU A 24 17.39 27.33 -1.51
C LEU A 24 17.84 26.40 -0.40
N GLY A 25 16.89 26.00 0.44
CA GLY A 25 17.07 24.87 1.33
C GLY A 25 17.33 23.66 0.46
N SER A 26 18.59 23.28 0.32
CA SER A 26 18.99 21.98 -0.21
C SER A 26 18.34 20.95 0.71
N ALA A 27 17.18 20.41 0.30
CA ALA A 27 16.71 19.16 0.85
C ALA A 27 17.80 18.15 0.49
N SER A 28 18.69 17.87 1.42
CA SER A 28 19.59 16.73 1.34
C SER A 28 18.68 15.53 1.28
N SER A 29 18.45 14.99 0.09
CA SER A 29 17.97 13.64 -0.06
C SER A 29 19.00 12.78 0.67
N ALA A 30 18.67 12.31 1.86
CA ALA A 30 19.45 11.27 2.50
C ALA A 30 19.47 10.14 1.48
N LEU A 31 20.61 9.93 0.83
CA LEU A 31 20.83 8.76 0.00
C LEU A 31 20.62 7.58 0.92
N ALA A 32 19.60 6.77 0.63
CA ALA A 32 19.40 5.52 1.32
C ALA A 32 20.72 4.75 1.26
N THR A 33 21.23 4.33 2.42
CA THR A 33 22.43 3.53 2.47
C THR A 33 22.10 2.19 1.82
N GLU A 34 22.74 1.87 0.72
CA GLU A 34 22.54 0.60 0.05
C GLU A 34 23.29 -0.48 0.82
N HIS A 35 22.55 -1.44 1.37
CA HIS A 35 23.10 -2.59 2.09
C HIS A 35 23.29 -3.77 1.12
N HIS A 36 24.40 -4.49 1.27
CA HIS A 36 24.75 -5.63 0.40
C HIS A 36 25.01 -6.90 1.21
N PRO A 37 24.04 -7.39 1.99
CA PRO A 37 24.19 -8.63 2.71
C PRO A 37 24.38 -9.81 1.76
N LYS A 38 25.12 -10.84 2.20
CA LYS A 38 25.55 -11.97 1.37
C LYS A 38 24.95 -13.30 1.83
N GLY A 39 25.06 -14.33 0.98
CA GLY A 39 24.59 -15.66 1.29
C GLY A 39 23.09 -15.72 1.55
N ASP A 40 22.68 -16.41 2.59
CA ASP A 40 21.28 -16.53 3.00
C ASP A 40 20.66 -15.20 3.48
N PHE A 41 21.48 -14.18 3.74
CA PHE A 41 21.03 -12.85 4.14
C PHE A 41 20.76 -11.90 2.96
N ALA A 42 21.08 -12.28 1.73
CA ALA A 42 21.02 -11.40 0.55
C ALA A 42 19.62 -10.80 0.28
N VAL A 43 18.55 -11.48 0.70
CA VAL A 43 17.16 -11.02 0.53
C VAL A 43 16.83 -9.80 1.41
N PHE A 44 17.60 -9.53 2.47
CA PHE A 44 17.38 -8.44 3.41
C PHE A 44 18.09 -7.14 3.05
N ASN A 45 18.40 -6.90 1.78
CA ASN A 45 19.11 -5.71 1.30
C ASN A 45 18.38 -4.39 1.56
N GLN A 46 17.08 -4.44 1.90
CA GLN A 46 16.27 -3.28 2.26
C GLN A 46 15.88 -3.26 3.74
N CYS A 47 16.51 -4.11 4.56
CA CYS A 47 16.35 -4.05 5.99
C CYS A 47 16.88 -2.70 6.52
N PRO A 48 16.15 -2.00 7.40
CA PRO A 48 16.55 -0.68 7.90
C PRO A 48 17.67 -0.80 8.95
N LEU A 49 18.85 -1.27 8.53
CA LEU A 49 20.03 -1.49 9.39
C LEU A 49 20.66 -0.19 9.88
N SER A 50 20.31 0.95 9.27
CA SER A 50 20.69 2.28 9.75
C SER A 50 19.95 2.66 11.03
N ASN A 51 18.78 2.07 11.28
CA ASN A 51 18.00 2.27 12.50
C ASN A 51 18.48 1.30 13.61
N PRO A 52 19.06 1.80 14.73
CA PRO A 52 19.59 0.96 15.79
C PRO A 52 18.52 0.15 16.55
N ALA A 53 17.24 0.49 16.41
CA ALA A 53 16.13 -0.26 17.00
C ALA A 53 15.78 -1.53 16.20
N THR A 54 16.29 -1.70 14.99
CA THR A 54 16.01 -2.89 14.18
C THR A 54 16.68 -4.11 14.77
N ASN A 55 15.86 -5.06 15.23
CA ASN A 55 16.33 -6.35 15.79
C ASN A 55 16.21 -7.48 14.78
N VAL A 56 15.16 -7.45 13.94
CA VAL A 56 14.84 -8.48 12.96
C VAL A 56 14.61 -7.84 11.61
N CYS A 57 15.16 -8.40 10.56
CA CYS A 57 14.90 -8.06 9.17
C CYS A 57 13.76 -8.94 8.65
N ILE A 58 12.86 -8.37 7.88
CA ILE A 58 11.69 -9.05 7.30
C ILE A 58 11.71 -8.91 5.79
N PHE A 59 11.51 -10.04 5.12
CA PHE A 59 11.28 -10.11 3.69
C PHE A 59 10.16 -11.13 3.42
N ALA A 60 9.03 -10.67 2.92
CA ALA A 60 7.89 -11.52 2.63
C ALA A 60 7.45 -11.34 1.17
N GLN A 61 7.19 -12.44 0.51
CA GLN A 61 6.71 -12.48 -0.87
C GLN A 61 5.36 -13.18 -0.94
N THR A 62 4.36 -12.49 -1.50
CA THR A 62 3.11 -13.09 -1.92
C THR A 62 3.23 -13.44 -3.39
N GLU A 63 3.25 -14.73 -3.69
CA GLU A 63 3.50 -15.28 -5.03
C GLU A 63 2.20 -15.66 -5.75
N SER A 64 1.15 -15.96 -4.98
CA SER A 64 -0.16 -16.36 -5.49
C SER A 64 -1.27 -16.06 -4.49
N GLY A 65 -2.51 -16.25 -4.92
CA GLY A 65 -3.71 -15.99 -4.15
C GLY A 65 -4.66 -15.06 -4.90
N GLU A 66 -5.51 -14.37 -4.16
CA GLU A 66 -6.49 -13.48 -4.76
C GLU A 66 -7.02 -12.45 -3.77
N PHE A 67 -7.47 -11.33 -4.33
CA PHE A 67 -8.31 -10.36 -3.64
C PHE A 67 -9.71 -10.38 -4.25
N ILE A 68 -10.72 -10.55 -3.39
CA ILE A 68 -12.13 -10.40 -3.75
C ILE A 68 -12.63 -9.14 -3.03
N VAL A 69 -13.09 -8.16 -3.80
CA VAL A 69 -13.73 -6.94 -3.29
C VAL A 69 -15.12 -6.86 -3.92
N GLY A 70 -16.14 -7.04 -3.09
CA GLY A 70 -17.51 -7.10 -3.53
C GLY A 70 -17.75 -8.15 -4.61
N LYS A 71 -17.93 -7.70 -5.86
CA LYS A 71 -18.21 -8.58 -7.03
C LYS A 71 -17.00 -8.90 -7.87
N LYS A 72 -15.80 -8.42 -7.51
CA LYS A 72 -14.59 -8.55 -8.35
C LYS A 72 -13.52 -9.37 -7.67
N THR A 73 -13.02 -10.36 -8.41
CA THR A 73 -11.87 -11.18 -8.03
C THR A 73 -10.67 -10.76 -8.86
N VAL A 74 -9.57 -10.44 -8.19
CA VAL A 74 -8.27 -10.11 -8.80
C VAL A 74 -7.25 -11.14 -8.33
N PRO A 75 -6.83 -12.06 -9.21
CA PRO A 75 -5.80 -13.04 -8.87
C PRO A 75 -4.43 -12.37 -8.74
N ILE A 76 -3.63 -12.83 -7.79
CA ILE A 76 -2.23 -12.42 -7.64
C ILE A 76 -1.40 -13.29 -8.58
N LYS A 77 -0.78 -12.66 -9.57
CA LYS A 77 0.07 -13.31 -10.59
C LYS A 77 1.48 -12.73 -10.62
N ASN A 78 1.63 -11.50 -10.17
CA ASN A 78 2.91 -10.82 -10.05
C ASN A 78 3.24 -10.72 -8.56
N THR A 79 4.43 -11.12 -8.17
CA THR A 79 4.86 -11.16 -6.77
C THR A 79 4.74 -9.80 -6.10
N ILE A 80 4.07 -9.77 -4.94
CA ILE A 80 3.99 -8.60 -4.07
C ILE A 80 4.98 -8.82 -2.92
N THR A 81 5.84 -7.84 -2.65
CA THR A 81 6.85 -7.92 -1.60
C THR A 81 6.51 -6.97 -0.46
N LEU A 82 6.56 -7.46 0.77
CA LEU A 82 6.58 -6.70 2.00
C LEU A 82 7.96 -6.84 2.64
N GLN A 83 8.63 -5.73 2.92
CA GLN A 83 9.99 -5.73 3.44
C GLN A 83 10.21 -4.60 4.45
N GLY A 84 11.16 -4.79 5.34
CA GLY A 84 11.50 -3.82 6.38
C GLY A 84 12.19 -4.49 7.56
N GLY A 85 12.00 -3.93 8.75
CA GLY A 85 12.52 -4.44 9.99
C GLY A 85 11.48 -4.49 11.09
N VAL A 86 11.83 -5.13 12.19
CA VAL A 86 11.02 -5.15 13.41
C VAL A 86 11.91 -4.76 14.59
N HIS A 87 11.39 -3.82 15.38
CA HIS A 87 11.87 -3.54 16.72
C HIS A 87 11.10 -4.44 17.71
N VAL A 88 11.80 -5.32 18.38
CA VAL A 88 11.23 -6.16 19.45
C VAL A 88 11.44 -5.45 20.77
N ILE A 89 10.34 -5.20 21.48
CA ILE A 89 10.34 -4.46 22.75
C ILE A 89 10.30 -5.47 23.88
N PHE A 90 11.28 -5.39 24.79
CA PHE A 90 11.39 -6.26 25.95
C PHE A 90 11.09 -5.49 27.24
N ASN A 91 10.48 -6.18 28.23
CA ASN A 91 10.37 -5.69 29.60
C ASN A 91 11.70 -5.93 30.38
N ALA A 92 11.72 -5.56 31.67
CA ALA A 92 12.88 -5.75 32.53
C ALA A 92 13.22 -7.23 32.75
N GLU A 93 12.25 -8.11 32.65
CA GLU A 93 12.36 -9.57 32.76
C GLU A 93 12.79 -10.26 31.46
N ARG A 94 13.06 -9.48 30.38
CA ARG A 94 13.42 -9.93 29.02
C ARG A 94 12.29 -10.68 28.29
N GLU A 95 11.05 -10.43 28.65
CA GLU A 95 9.90 -10.94 27.93
C GLU A 95 9.51 -9.95 26.81
N ILE A 96 9.04 -10.47 25.67
CA ILE A 96 8.55 -9.63 24.57
C ILE A 96 7.21 -9.02 24.98
N VAL A 97 7.16 -7.70 25.09
CA VAL A 97 5.93 -6.95 25.43
C VAL A 97 5.34 -6.21 24.25
N GLY A 98 6.04 -6.19 23.12
CA GLY A 98 5.54 -5.57 21.90
C GLY A 98 6.52 -5.67 20.73
N THR A 99 6.00 -5.34 19.57
CA THR A 99 6.81 -5.21 18.34
C THR A 99 6.36 -3.96 17.59
N GLU A 100 7.30 -3.29 16.95
CA GLU A 100 7.06 -2.16 16.07
C GLU A 100 7.68 -2.44 14.70
N PHE A 101 6.90 -2.27 13.63
CA PHE A 101 7.40 -2.45 12.27
C PHE A 101 8.13 -1.19 11.81
N ILE A 102 9.33 -1.35 11.29
CA ILE A 102 10.17 -0.29 10.75
C ILE A 102 10.18 -0.42 9.22
N GLY A 103 9.84 0.65 8.53
CA GLY A 103 9.81 0.66 7.06
C GLY A 103 11.17 0.35 6.42
N ALA A 104 11.12 -0.15 5.20
CA ALA A 104 12.31 -0.48 4.42
C ALA A 104 13.25 0.71 4.23
N GLU A 105 14.56 0.47 4.14
CA GLU A 105 15.60 1.48 4.02
C GLU A 105 15.38 2.41 2.80
N ASN A 106 14.94 1.85 1.67
CA ASN A 106 14.62 2.61 0.45
C ASN A 106 13.24 3.29 0.45
N GLY A 107 12.49 3.22 1.55
CA GLY A 107 11.13 3.74 1.67
C GLY A 107 10.04 2.92 0.97
N VAL A 108 10.39 1.81 0.31
CA VAL A 108 9.43 0.92 -0.37
C VAL A 108 9.17 -0.32 0.49
N THR A 109 8.34 -0.15 1.51
CA THR A 109 7.97 -1.24 2.43
C THR A 109 7.05 -2.26 1.79
N LEU A 110 6.05 -1.82 1.03
CA LEU A 110 5.16 -2.67 0.23
C LEU A 110 5.39 -2.35 -1.24
N SER A 111 5.71 -3.38 -2.04
CA SER A 111 5.93 -3.19 -3.47
C SER A 111 4.64 -2.75 -4.17
N LYS A 112 4.77 -1.78 -5.07
CA LYS A 112 3.66 -1.30 -5.91
C LYS A 112 3.54 -2.16 -7.17
N THR A 113 3.37 -3.47 -6.98
CA THR A 113 3.29 -4.44 -8.07
C THR A 113 1.87 -4.52 -8.62
N PRO A 114 1.63 -4.13 -9.87
CA PRO A 114 0.30 -4.15 -10.46
C PRO A 114 -0.17 -5.58 -10.76
N GLN A 115 -1.42 -5.88 -10.43
CA GLN A 115 -2.13 -7.09 -10.80
C GLN A 115 -3.16 -6.78 -11.88
N ASN A 116 -3.32 -7.64 -12.87
CA ASN A 116 -4.31 -7.44 -13.91
C ASN A 116 -5.72 -7.72 -13.39
N VAL A 117 -6.63 -6.76 -13.59
CA VAL A 117 -8.05 -6.91 -13.25
C VAL A 117 -8.76 -7.66 -14.39
N PRO A 118 -9.35 -8.83 -14.13
CA PRO A 118 -10.08 -9.58 -15.14
C PRO A 118 -11.25 -8.77 -15.73
N GLY A 119 -11.34 -8.78 -17.06
CA GLY A 119 -12.33 -8.00 -17.81
C GLY A 119 -11.95 -6.55 -18.07
N GLY A 120 -10.84 -6.07 -17.49
CA GLY A 120 -10.36 -4.72 -17.71
C GLY A 120 -11.43 -3.64 -17.48
N LEU A 121 -11.43 -2.58 -18.29
CA LEU A 121 -12.43 -1.51 -18.22
C LEU A 121 -13.86 -2.00 -18.46
N ALA A 122 -14.09 -2.88 -19.42
CA ALA A 122 -15.41 -3.47 -19.67
C ALA A 122 -15.94 -4.24 -18.44
N GLY A 123 -15.04 -4.77 -17.63
CA GLY A 123 -15.37 -5.36 -16.34
C GLY A 123 -15.68 -4.35 -15.22
N LEU A 124 -15.25 -3.09 -15.36
CA LEU A 124 -15.41 -2.04 -14.35
C LEU A 124 -16.40 -0.94 -14.76
N VAL A 125 -16.62 -0.73 -16.06
CA VAL A 125 -17.51 0.32 -16.58
C VAL A 125 -18.42 -0.27 -17.65
N ASN A 126 -19.74 -0.07 -17.53
CA ASN A 126 -20.71 -0.48 -18.53
C ASN A 126 -21.54 0.73 -18.97
N CYS A 127 -21.19 1.28 -20.11
CA CYS A 127 -21.86 2.46 -20.65
C CYS A 127 -23.35 2.21 -21.00
N PHE A 128 -23.74 0.97 -21.30
CA PHE A 128 -25.14 0.62 -21.63
C PHE A 128 -26.10 0.74 -20.44
N GLU A 129 -25.59 0.74 -19.21
CA GLU A 129 -26.42 0.93 -18.01
C GLU A 129 -26.75 2.39 -17.73
N ILE A 130 -26.17 3.34 -18.48
CA ILE A 130 -26.44 4.76 -18.34
C ILE A 130 -27.73 5.10 -19.07
N SER A 131 -28.75 5.56 -18.34
CA SER A 131 -30.04 5.91 -18.88
C SER A 131 -30.04 7.24 -19.66
N ASN A 132 -29.15 8.16 -19.32
CA ASN A 132 -29.01 9.43 -20.01
C ASN A 132 -28.22 9.24 -21.32
N PHE A 133 -28.85 9.58 -22.44
CA PHE A 133 -28.29 9.41 -23.79
C PHE A 133 -26.96 10.15 -24.00
N PHE A 134 -26.80 11.38 -23.51
CA PHE A 134 -25.58 12.16 -23.69
C PHE A 134 -24.45 11.63 -22.81
N GLU A 135 -24.76 11.21 -21.59
CA GLU A 135 -23.79 10.60 -20.68
C GLU A 135 -23.33 9.24 -21.19
N ARG A 136 -24.25 8.46 -21.78
CA ARG A 136 -23.92 7.19 -22.42
C ARG A 136 -22.98 7.37 -23.60
N ILE A 137 -23.25 8.30 -24.51
CA ILE A 137 -22.36 8.60 -25.63
C ILE A 137 -21.00 9.09 -25.15
N ALA A 138 -20.94 9.96 -24.14
CA ALA A 138 -19.69 10.40 -23.54
C ALA A 138 -18.89 9.22 -22.97
N CYS A 139 -19.56 8.29 -22.27
CA CYS A 139 -18.97 7.07 -21.76
C CYS A 139 -18.43 6.17 -22.90
N GLU A 140 -19.25 5.89 -23.92
CA GLU A 140 -18.85 5.06 -25.07
C GLU A 140 -17.64 5.67 -25.80
N VAL A 141 -17.63 6.96 -26.08
CA VAL A 141 -16.49 7.64 -26.71
C VAL A 141 -15.22 7.56 -25.90
N ILE A 142 -15.32 7.62 -24.57
CA ILE A 142 -14.19 7.52 -23.65
C ILE A 142 -13.67 6.09 -23.58
N PHE A 143 -14.53 5.06 -23.56
CA PHE A 143 -14.17 3.69 -23.25
C PHE A 143 -14.05 2.74 -24.46
N GLU A 144 -14.57 3.09 -25.67
CA GLU A 144 -14.46 2.24 -26.87
C GLU A 144 -13.09 2.28 -27.57
N ASN A 145 -12.19 3.18 -27.19
CA ASN A 145 -10.91 3.40 -27.89
C ASN A 145 -9.79 2.38 -27.55
N GLY A 146 -10.11 1.14 -27.17
CA GLY A 146 -9.16 0.02 -27.16
C GLY A 146 -8.15 -0.05 -26.01
N LEU A 147 -8.14 0.91 -25.08
CA LEU A 147 -7.30 0.90 -23.87
C LEU A 147 -8.01 0.18 -22.72
N THR A 148 -8.28 -1.11 -22.89
CA THR A 148 -9.17 -1.87 -22.00
C THR A 148 -8.53 -2.44 -20.75
N GLY A 149 -7.20 -2.52 -20.67
CA GLY A 149 -6.50 -3.11 -19.53
C GLY A 149 -6.64 -2.25 -18.26
N VAL A 150 -6.99 -2.87 -17.14
CA VAL A 150 -6.97 -2.24 -15.82
C VAL A 150 -6.05 -3.03 -14.91
N THR A 151 -5.26 -2.33 -14.13
CA THR A 151 -4.42 -2.92 -13.08
C THR A 151 -4.90 -2.49 -11.70
N ALA A 152 -4.75 -3.37 -10.73
CA ALA A 152 -4.94 -3.08 -9.32
C ALA A 152 -3.58 -3.12 -8.62
N THR A 153 -3.19 -2.03 -7.99
CA THR A 153 -1.92 -1.91 -7.27
C THR A 153 -2.20 -1.61 -5.81
N THR A 154 -1.75 -2.50 -4.93
CA THR A 154 -1.89 -2.31 -3.48
C THR A 154 -0.81 -1.35 -2.98
N GLU A 155 -1.23 -0.35 -2.21
CA GLU A 155 -0.35 0.62 -1.55
C GLU A 155 -0.67 0.69 -0.06
N LEU A 156 0.33 0.98 0.78
CA LEU A 156 0.07 1.30 2.18
C LEU A 156 -0.80 2.56 2.28
N ALA A 157 -1.82 2.50 3.11
CA ALA A 157 -2.69 3.63 3.40
C ALA A 157 -2.25 4.40 4.66
N ALA A 158 -1.31 3.85 5.42
CA ALA A 158 -0.78 4.41 6.66
C ALA A 158 0.76 4.23 6.71
N PRO A 159 1.48 4.92 7.60
CA PRO A 159 2.91 4.70 7.80
C PRO A 159 3.24 3.24 8.12
N ALA A 160 4.47 2.81 7.81
CA ALA A 160 4.93 1.43 8.05
C ALA A 160 4.78 1.00 9.53
N SER A 161 4.90 1.91 10.47
CA SER A 161 4.67 1.65 11.91
C SER A 161 3.24 1.25 12.27
N SER A 162 2.29 1.40 11.35
CA SER A 162 0.92 0.90 11.51
C SER A 162 0.76 -0.58 11.15
N ILE A 163 1.79 -1.19 10.58
CA ILE A 163 1.83 -2.62 10.30
C ILE A 163 2.08 -3.34 11.63
N LEU A 164 1.24 -4.34 11.94
CA LEU A 164 1.50 -5.22 13.07
C LEU A 164 1.84 -6.61 12.54
N LEU A 165 2.98 -7.13 12.94
CA LEU A 165 3.45 -8.47 12.56
C LEU A 165 3.70 -9.29 13.82
N SER A 166 3.03 -10.42 13.94
CA SER A 166 3.22 -11.41 15.00
C SER A 166 3.78 -12.70 14.40
N GLY A 167 5.07 -12.94 14.61
CA GLY A 167 5.70 -14.19 14.20
C GLY A 167 5.11 -15.40 14.94
N GLN A 168 4.68 -15.22 16.19
CA GLN A 168 4.02 -16.26 16.96
C GLN A 168 2.69 -16.68 16.33
N ASN A 169 1.79 -15.71 16.04
CA ASN A 169 0.50 -15.99 15.42
C ASN A 169 0.65 -16.62 14.02
N LEU A 170 1.73 -16.24 13.31
CA LEU A 170 2.06 -16.81 12.00
C LEU A 170 2.29 -18.33 12.06
N ILE A 171 2.99 -18.82 13.11
CA ILE A 171 3.36 -20.24 13.26
C ILE A 171 2.41 -21.04 14.15
N GLU A 172 1.62 -20.40 15.00
CA GLU A 172 0.65 -21.07 15.87
C GLU A 172 -0.75 -21.16 15.23
N ALA A 173 -0.99 -20.47 14.12
CA ALA A 173 -2.27 -20.37 13.43
C ALA A 173 -3.40 -19.79 14.31
N GLU A 174 -3.06 -18.85 15.20
CA GLU A 174 -3.99 -18.21 16.11
C GLU A 174 -3.93 -16.67 15.93
N GLY A 175 -5.08 -16.02 15.99
CA GLY A 175 -5.17 -14.57 15.95
C GLY A 175 -4.65 -13.94 14.63
N THR A 176 -4.40 -12.64 14.65
CA THR A 176 -3.88 -11.88 13.52
C THR A 176 -2.36 -12.03 13.43
N ALA A 177 -1.86 -12.64 12.36
CA ALA A 177 -0.44 -12.75 12.08
C ALA A 177 0.11 -11.48 11.44
N LEU A 178 -0.66 -10.85 10.53
CA LEU A 178 -0.29 -9.60 9.86
C LEU A 178 -1.50 -8.67 9.78
N PHE A 179 -1.40 -7.50 10.41
CA PHE A 179 -2.34 -6.40 10.18
C PHE A 179 -1.74 -5.43 9.16
N LEU A 180 -2.48 -5.13 8.09
CA LEU A 180 -2.00 -4.35 6.97
C LEU A 180 -3.08 -3.35 6.50
N PRO A 181 -2.95 -2.04 6.81
CA PRO A 181 -3.84 -1.01 6.29
C PRO A 181 -3.43 -0.62 4.88
N VAL A 182 -4.27 -0.90 3.89
CA VAL A 182 -3.98 -0.67 2.48
C VAL A 182 -5.07 0.12 1.77
N LYS A 183 -4.71 0.66 0.61
CA LYS A 183 -5.61 1.17 -0.42
C LYS A 183 -5.20 0.56 -1.75
N VAL A 184 -6.12 0.50 -2.71
CA VAL A 184 -5.86 -0.11 -4.02
C VAL A 184 -6.01 0.93 -5.12
N LYS A 185 -4.93 1.23 -5.83
CA LYS A 185 -4.94 2.07 -7.03
C LYS A 185 -5.46 1.27 -8.23
N LEU A 186 -6.45 1.79 -8.92
CA LEU A 186 -6.92 1.26 -10.20
C LEU A 186 -6.22 2.01 -11.33
N GLY A 187 -5.28 1.34 -11.99
CA GLY A 187 -4.44 1.92 -13.04
C GLY A 187 -5.02 1.67 -14.43
N ASN A 188 -5.43 2.75 -15.09
CA ASN A 188 -5.78 2.81 -16.51
C ASN A 188 -5.80 4.28 -16.93
N PRO A 189 -5.32 4.65 -18.15
CA PRO A 189 -5.30 6.05 -18.61
C PRO A 189 -6.65 6.76 -18.52
N LEU A 190 -7.75 6.06 -18.71
CA LEU A 190 -9.11 6.62 -18.66
C LEU A 190 -9.65 6.77 -17.24
N LEU A 191 -9.14 5.98 -16.29
CA LEU A 191 -9.47 6.14 -14.88
C LEU A 191 -8.68 7.26 -14.20
N GLY A 192 -7.61 7.74 -14.84
CA GLY A 192 -6.74 8.78 -14.30
C GLY A 192 -5.81 8.28 -13.20
N GLU A 193 -5.04 9.21 -12.62
CA GLU A 193 -3.99 8.88 -11.64
C GLU A 193 -4.50 8.74 -10.20
N SER A 194 -5.73 9.17 -9.93
CA SER A 194 -6.27 9.29 -8.58
C SER A 194 -7.41 8.32 -8.26
N CYS A 195 -7.60 7.28 -9.08
CA CYS A 195 -8.66 6.28 -8.89
C CYS A 195 -8.22 5.25 -7.85
N TYR A 196 -8.82 5.30 -6.65
CA TYR A 196 -8.46 4.42 -5.53
C TYR A 196 -9.70 3.79 -4.88
N ILE A 197 -9.60 2.52 -4.48
CA ILE A 197 -10.49 1.89 -3.51
C ILE A 197 -9.86 2.09 -2.14
N GLY A 198 -10.58 2.81 -1.27
CA GLY A 198 -10.04 3.25 0.01
C GLY A 198 -9.07 4.43 -0.09
N SER A 199 -8.69 4.97 1.05
CA SER A 199 -7.81 6.13 1.17
C SER A 199 -6.98 6.06 2.45
N ASN A 200 -6.12 7.04 2.68
CA ASN A 200 -5.34 7.12 3.93
C ASN A 200 -6.26 7.33 5.16
N SER A 201 -7.42 7.98 4.98
CA SER A 201 -8.40 8.20 6.05
C SER A 201 -9.45 7.10 6.17
N SER A 202 -9.61 6.29 5.14
CA SER A 202 -10.54 5.16 5.09
C SER A 202 -9.87 3.96 4.41
N PRO A 203 -8.91 3.30 5.07
CA PRO A 203 -8.17 2.19 4.49
C PRO A 203 -9.01 0.90 4.42
N ILE A 204 -8.59 -0.01 3.58
CA ILE A 204 -8.93 -1.43 3.69
C ILE A 204 -8.02 -2.01 4.77
N SER A 205 -8.57 -2.37 5.92
CA SER A 205 -7.82 -2.90 7.06
C SER A 205 -7.83 -4.42 7.01
N LEU A 206 -6.72 -5.02 6.59
CA LEU A 206 -6.58 -6.47 6.52
C LEU A 206 -6.04 -7.02 7.84
N SER A 207 -6.74 -8.02 8.40
CA SER A 207 -6.34 -8.76 9.61
C SER A 207 -6.06 -10.22 9.23
N LEU A 208 -4.92 -10.43 8.62
CA LEU A 208 -4.53 -11.69 8.00
C LEU A 208 -4.06 -12.72 9.02
N THR A 209 -4.52 -13.96 8.89
CA THR A 209 -4.17 -15.09 9.77
C THR A 209 -3.75 -16.32 8.95
N THR A 210 -2.92 -17.18 9.53
CA THR A 210 -2.68 -18.55 9.05
C THR A 210 -3.67 -19.55 9.62
N GLY A 211 -4.46 -19.14 10.62
CA GLY A 211 -5.52 -19.91 11.24
C GLY A 211 -6.85 -19.81 10.50
N THR A 212 -7.92 -20.06 11.23
CA THR A 212 -9.30 -20.00 10.71
C THR A 212 -9.92 -18.64 11.03
N THR A 213 -10.50 -18.00 10.02
CA THR A 213 -11.18 -16.71 10.15
C THR A 213 -12.56 -16.87 10.81
N SER A 214 -13.09 -15.73 11.31
CA SER A 214 -14.45 -15.65 11.86
C SER A 214 -15.17 -14.45 11.24
N PRO A 215 -15.55 -14.54 9.96
CA PRO A 215 -16.18 -13.43 9.26
C PRO A 215 -17.64 -13.24 9.68
N PRO A 216 -18.20 -12.04 9.49
CA PRO A 216 -19.65 -11.88 9.50
C PRO A 216 -20.27 -12.55 8.27
N ALA A 217 -21.55 -12.95 8.38
CA ALA A 217 -22.31 -13.46 7.25
C ALA A 217 -22.37 -12.41 6.10
N PRO A 218 -22.41 -12.83 4.82
CA PRO A 218 -22.59 -14.21 4.33
C PRO A 218 -21.32 -15.02 4.14
N ASN A 219 -20.12 -14.44 4.38
CA ASN A 219 -18.90 -15.22 4.26
C ASN A 219 -18.87 -16.37 5.27
N GLU A 220 -18.40 -17.52 4.83
CA GLU A 220 -18.09 -18.66 5.67
C GLU A 220 -16.62 -18.59 6.15
N PRO A 221 -16.27 -19.16 7.31
CA PRO A 221 -14.89 -19.24 7.77
C PRO A 221 -13.98 -19.91 6.72
N ILE A 222 -12.80 -19.33 6.50
CA ILE A 222 -11.73 -19.93 5.69
C ILE A 222 -10.49 -20.14 6.55
N THR A 223 -9.67 -21.14 6.20
CA THR A 223 -8.47 -21.47 6.96
C THR A 223 -7.24 -21.18 6.10
N GLY A 224 -6.29 -20.45 6.67
CA GLY A 224 -4.97 -20.23 6.09
C GLY A 224 -4.05 -21.45 6.25
N LYS A 225 -2.76 -21.23 6.12
CA LYS A 225 -1.76 -22.30 6.23
C LYS A 225 -0.47 -21.74 6.82
N ILE A 226 0.08 -22.39 7.85
CA ILE A 226 1.37 -22.04 8.46
C ILE A 226 2.50 -22.14 7.43
N GLY A 227 2.51 -23.20 6.63
CA GLY A 227 3.60 -23.51 5.70
C GLY A 227 4.68 -24.39 6.34
N LYS A 228 5.87 -24.42 5.69
CA LYS A 228 7.03 -25.20 6.12
C LYS A 228 8.07 -24.27 6.68
N VAL A 229 8.48 -24.50 7.92
CA VAL A 229 9.52 -23.72 8.61
C VAL A 229 10.88 -24.38 8.35
N GLU A 230 11.82 -23.61 7.85
CA GLU A 230 13.21 -23.98 7.61
C GLU A 230 14.12 -23.00 8.33
N PHE A 231 15.22 -23.50 8.90
CA PHE A 231 16.24 -22.67 9.52
C PHE A 231 17.52 -22.74 8.70
N LYS A 232 18.15 -21.59 8.45
CA LYS A 232 19.39 -21.47 7.73
C LYS A 232 20.41 -20.71 8.58
N ASP A 233 21.67 -20.85 8.23
CA ASP A 233 22.78 -20.17 8.86
C ASP A 233 22.75 -20.25 10.40
N GLU A 234 22.80 -21.49 10.94
CA GLU A 234 22.71 -21.77 12.39
C GLU A 234 21.46 -21.15 13.08
N ALA A 235 20.35 -21.09 12.36
CA ALA A 235 19.08 -20.46 12.77
C ALA A 235 19.09 -18.92 12.83
N ALA A 236 20.08 -18.25 12.25
CA ALA A 236 20.07 -16.80 12.11
C ALA A 236 19.04 -16.29 11.07
N VAL A 237 18.62 -17.18 10.15
CA VAL A 237 17.54 -16.95 9.19
C VAL A 237 16.47 -18.02 9.34
N THR A 238 15.23 -17.58 9.49
CA THR A 238 14.04 -18.45 9.47
C THR A 238 13.28 -18.19 8.18
N VAL A 239 12.97 -19.26 7.45
CA VAL A 239 12.19 -19.22 6.20
C VAL A 239 10.92 -20.02 6.38
N ILE A 240 9.78 -19.41 6.10
CA ILE A 240 8.46 -20.05 6.15
C ILE A 240 7.90 -20.08 4.73
N ARG A 241 8.00 -21.25 4.09
CA ARG A 241 7.57 -21.44 2.70
C ARG A 241 6.15 -21.97 2.60
N GLU A 242 5.50 -21.71 1.50
CA GLU A 242 4.16 -22.23 1.21
C GLU A 242 3.14 -21.88 2.31
N ASN A 243 3.33 -20.74 2.99
CA ASN A 243 2.33 -20.21 3.91
C ASN A 243 1.15 -19.62 3.13
N SER A 244 0.00 -19.50 3.78
CA SER A 244 -1.16 -18.80 3.25
C SER A 244 -1.81 -17.99 4.36
N LEU A 245 -1.79 -16.68 4.21
CA LEU A 245 -2.44 -15.72 5.07
C LEU A 245 -3.81 -15.38 4.50
N VAL A 246 -4.85 -15.43 5.31
CA VAL A 246 -6.23 -15.22 4.87
C VAL A 246 -6.96 -14.21 5.76
N ASP A 247 -7.84 -13.42 5.13
CA ASP A 247 -8.82 -12.57 5.80
C ASP A 247 -10.07 -12.46 4.91
N ASN A 248 -11.24 -12.68 5.49
CA ASN A 248 -12.52 -12.46 4.80
C ASN A 248 -13.54 -11.71 5.69
N SER A 249 -13.00 -10.93 6.63
CA SER A 249 -13.77 -10.17 7.61
C SER A 249 -13.72 -8.66 7.39
N PHE A 250 -12.92 -8.17 6.41
CA PHE A 250 -12.74 -6.75 6.17
C PHE A 250 -13.86 -6.13 5.33
N ALA A 251 -14.02 -4.81 5.48
CA ALA A 251 -14.85 -3.98 4.60
C ALA A 251 -13.96 -3.25 3.58
N ALA A 252 -14.50 -3.00 2.39
CA ALA A 252 -13.84 -2.21 1.36
C ALA A 252 -14.63 -0.92 1.11
N PRO A 253 -14.01 0.26 1.24
CA PRO A 253 -14.62 1.53 0.90
C PRO A 253 -14.98 1.64 -0.59
N ALA A 254 -15.71 2.68 -0.95
CA ALA A 254 -15.98 3.02 -2.34
C ALA A 254 -14.67 3.36 -3.08
N ALA A 255 -14.68 3.16 -4.40
CA ALA A 255 -13.70 3.75 -5.29
C ALA A 255 -14.00 5.23 -5.49
N GLU A 256 -12.96 6.06 -5.45
CA GLU A 256 -13.06 7.51 -5.58
C GLU A 256 -11.96 8.06 -6.49
N GLY A 257 -12.23 9.22 -7.14
CA GLY A 257 -11.29 9.93 -8.00
C GLY A 257 -11.07 9.30 -9.37
N CYS A 258 -11.95 8.37 -9.79
CA CYS A 258 -11.86 7.71 -11.08
C CYS A 258 -12.38 8.63 -12.20
N GLY A 259 -11.61 8.74 -13.29
CA GLY A 259 -11.96 9.61 -14.43
C GLY A 259 -11.58 11.09 -14.25
N GLY A 260 -10.82 11.43 -13.20
CA GLY A 260 -10.35 12.79 -12.95
C GLY A 260 -11.49 13.80 -12.82
N ILE A 261 -11.57 14.77 -13.71
CA ILE A 261 -12.66 15.79 -13.69
C ILE A 261 -14.05 15.19 -13.92
N PHE A 262 -14.15 13.97 -14.43
CA PHE A 262 -15.40 13.24 -14.64
C PHE A 262 -15.71 12.25 -13.50
N ALA A 263 -15.03 12.35 -12.35
CA ALA A 263 -15.19 11.43 -11.22
C ALA A 263 -16.66 11.33 -10.76
N PHE A 264 -17.41 12.43 -10.78
CA PHE A 264 -18.83 12.42 -10.43
C PHE A 264 -19.69 11.47 -11.29
N LEU A 265 -19.23 11.14 -12.50
CA LEU A 265 -19.89 10.19 -13.43
C LEU A 265 -19.26 8.80 -13.35
N ILE A 266 -17.94 8.72 -13.28
CA ILE A 266 -17.19 7.46 -13.40
C ILE A 266 -17.15 6.69 -12.06
N ASP A 267 -17.00 7.37 -10.92
CA ASP A 267 -17.00 6.72 -9.60
C ASP A 267 -18.26 5.86 -9.35
N PRO A 268 -19.50 6.35 -9.63
CA PRO A 268 -20.70 5.53 -9.48
C PRO A 268 -20.70 4.27 -10.36
N LEU A 269 -20.20 4.37 -11.60
CA LEU A 269 -20.14 3.23 -12.52
C LEU A 269 -19.13 2.19 -12.05
N VAL A 270 -17.92 2.62 -11.67
CA VAL A 270 -16.90 1.75 -11.11
C VAL A 270 -17.42 1.07 -9.85
N ASN A 271 -18.03 1.81 -8.94
CA ASN A 271 -18.56 1.28 -7.69
C ASN A 271 -19.70 0.27 -7.91
N ALA A 272 -20.61 0.52 -8.84
CA ALA A 272 -21.67 -0.43 -9.18
C ALA A 272 -21.12 -1.77 -9.70
N LYS A 273 -20.07 -1.71 -10.53
CA LYS A 273 -19.40 -2.92 -11.07
C LYS A 273 -18.54 -3.63 -10.07
N LEU A 274 -17.82 -2.91 -9.21
CA LEU A 274 -17.08 -3.47 -8.09
C LEU A 274 -18.02 -4.07 -7.02
N GLY A 275 -19.22 -3.52 -6.88
CA GLY A 275 -20.06 -3.76 -5.72
C GLY A 275 -19.50 -3.06 -4.48
N ALA A 276 -18.91 -1.87 -4.68
CA ALA A 276 -18.35 -1.05 -3.61
C ALA A 276 -19.25 0.16 -3.31
N PRO A 277 -19.29 0.68 -2.06
CA PRO A 277 -18.60 0.12 -0.90
C PRO A 277 -19.12 -1.28 -0.57
N SER A 278 -18.21 -2.15 -0.10
CA SER A 278 -18.54 -3.54 0.23
C SER A 278 -18.36 -3.78 1.73
N ALA A 279 -19.44 -4.24 2.37
CA ALA A 279 -19.44 -4.50 3.80
C ALA A 279 -18.53 -5.69 4.15
N ALA A 280 -18.14 -5.77 5.42
CA ALA A 280 -17.51 -6.96 5.98
C ALA A 280 -18.41 -8.20 5.73
N GLY A 281 -17.77 -9.34 5.44
CA GLY A 281 -18.48 -10.57 5.05
C GLY A 281 -18.76 -10.71 3.55
N HIS A 282 -18.29 -9.77 2.73
CA HIS A 282 -18.42 -9.82 1.27
C HIS A 282 -17.08 -9.71 0.53
N ASN A 283 -15.98 -9.70 1.27
CA ASN A 283 -14.65 -9.52 0.72
C ASN A 283 -13.75 -10.65 1.19
N THR A 284 -12.70 -10.97 0.43
CA THR A 284 -11.75 -12.03 0.79
C THR A 284 -10.36 -11.66 0.29
N ALA A 285 -9.35 -11.89 1.11
CA ALA A 285 -7.94 -11.82 0.76
C ALA A 285 -7.29 -13.17 1.06
N ILE A 286 -6.61 -13.75 0.09
CA ILE A 286 -5.80 -14.95 0.22
C ILE A 286 -4.42 -14.63 -0.33
N LEU A 287 -3.41 -14.65 0.53
CA LEU A 287 -2.02 -14.30 0.21
C LEU A 287 -1.14 -15.52 0.48
N SER A 288 -0.65 -16.15 -0.56
CA SER A 288 0.18 -17.35 -0.43
C SER A 288 1.60 -17.11 -0.94
N GLY A 289 2.60 -17.56 -0.15
CA GLY A 289 3.98 -17.32 -0.53
C GLY A 289 5.00 -17.72 0.54
N THR A 290 6.02 -16.89 0.68
CA THR A 290 7.17 -17.11 1.57
C THR A 290 7.38 -15.92 2.49
N VAL A 291 7.69 -16.19 3.76
CA VAL A 291 8.14 -15.18 4.73
C VAL A 291 9.54 -15.56 5.19
N GLU A 292 10.46 -14.62 5.11
CA GLU A 292 11.83 -14.77 5.61
C GLU A 292 12.08 -13.72 6.70
N GLN A 293 12.71 -14.14 7.77
CA GLN A 293 13.16 -13.27 8.85
C GLN A 293 14.60 -13.58 9.22
N GLY A 294 15.40 -12.54 9.38
CA GLY A 294 16.81 -12.64 9.72
C GLY A 294 17.15 -11.77 10.93
N ASN A 295 18.05 -12.24 11.78
CA ASN A 295 18.58 -11.42 12.86
C ASN A 295 19.40 -10.26 12.28
N ALA A 296 19.03 -9.01 12.60
CA ALA A 296 19.64 -7.82 12.02
C ALA A 296 21.16 -7.71 12.25
N THR A 297 21.65 -8.22 13.39
CA THR A 297 23.10 -8.23 13.68
C THR A 297 23.85 -9.11 12.70
N TYR A 298 23.34 -10.31 12.40
CA TYR A 298 23.97 -11.22 11.43
C TYR A 298 23.82 -10.72 10.00
N VAL A 299 22.65 -10.14 9.65
CA VAL A 299 22.46 -9.50 8.33
C VAL A 299 23.53 -8.43 8.12
N LYS A 300 23.73 -7.54 9.10
CA LYS A 300 24.75 -6.50 9.05
C LYS A 300 26.18 -7.07 8.99
N ALA A 301 26.46 -8.14 9.72
CA ALA A 301 27.78 -8.77 9.72
C ALA A 301 28.11 -9.50 8.41
N SER A 302 27.10 -9.81 7.59
CA SER A 302 27.24 -10.50 6.30
C SER A 302 27.63 -9.58 5.13
N GLU A 303 27.66 -8.24 5.33
CA GLU A 303 28.04 -7.25 4.31
C GLU A 303 29.55 -7.33 4.04
#